data_7bff5e0c803fed724c20b7b883148ebd
#
_entry.id   7bff5e0c803fed724c20b7b883148ebd
#
_cell.length_a   1.000
_cell.length_b   1.000
_cell.length_c   1.000
_cell.angle_alpha   90.00
_cell.angle_beta   90.00
_cell.angle_gamma   90.00
#
_symmetry.space_group_name_H-M   'P 1'
#
loop_
_entity.id
_entity.type
_entity.pdbx_description
1 polymer ?
#
loop_
_entity_poly.entity_id
_entity_poly.type
_entity_poly.pdbx_seq_one_letter_code
_entity_poly.pdbx_strand_id
1 'polypeptide(L)'
;NRSSDLASRFDEYVKSINSNQKDDSSNILTIQEKQGLKLFIGKANCTNCHNGPLLANNAFHNTGLLSSPGKLPDLGRKRGIDVVRQDPFNCLNAFSDNNKACMELLYASSTKELVGSFRTPSLRNLKLTAPYGHAGQQQSLTEVLNHYNEAPDAMIGHNEAKPLELWSWELWQLEAFLETLDAPPKIEGKWLSAP
;
A
#
# COMPACT_ATOMS: atom_id res chain seq x y z
N ASN A 1 7.36 -2.97 -15.49
CA ASN A 1 7.80 -1.81 -14.69
C ASN A 1 9.24 -2.03 -14.27
N ARG A 2 10.16 -1.33 -14.91
CA ARG A 2 11.57 -1.35 -14.53
C ARG A 2 11.73 -0.43 -13.32
N SER A 3 12.34 -0.91 -12.25
CA SER A 3 12.62 -0.12 -11.03
C SER A 3 13.40 1.19 -11.30
N SER A 4 14.02 1.31 -12.49
CA SER A 4 14.72 2.50 -12.94
C SER A 4 13.80 3.69 -13.28
N ASP A 5 12.49 3.44 -13.43
CA ASP A 5 11.52 4.49 -13.78
C ASP A 5 10.93 5.19 -12.55
N LEU A 6 11.25 4.70 -11.35
CA LEU A 6 10.79 5.18 -10.06
C LEU A 6 11.94 5.88 -9.31
N ALA A 7 12.50 6.94 -9.88
CA ALA A 7 13.58 7.70 -9.25
C ALA A 7 13.00 8.72 -8.25
N SER A 8 12.58 8.24 -7.07
CA SER A 8 12.24 9.09 -5.95
C SER A 8 13.51 9.50 -5.16
N ARG A 9 13.40 10.52 -4.29
CA ARG A 9 14.48 10.92 -3.37
C ARG A 9 14.94 9.75 -2.50
N PHE A 10 14.02 8.87 -2.08
CA PHE A 10 14.35 7.65 -1.36
C PHE A 10 15.21 6.68 -2.20
N ASP A 11 14.89 6.51 -3.51
CA ASP A 11 15.69 5.63 -4.38
C ASP A 11 17.09 6.19 -4.60
N GLU A 12 17.25 7.51 -4.70
CA GLU A 12 18.55 8.17 -4.77
C GLU A 12 19.35 7.95 -3.48
N TYR A 13 18.70 8.07 -2.33
CA TYR A 13 19.31 7.78 -1.03
C TYR A 13 19.81 6.33 -0.94
N VAL A 14 18.98 5.36 -1.34
CA VAL A 14 19.38 3.94 -1.35
C VAL A 14 20.56 3.69 -2.29
N LYS A 15 20.57 4.31 -3.48
CA LYS A 15 21.70 4.21 -4.42
C LYS A 15 22.98 4.77 -3.82
N SER A 16 22.93 5.92 -3.16
CA SER A 16 24.11 6.56 -2.56
C SER A 16 24.73 5.70 -1.45
N ILE A 17 23.91 5.05 -0.62
CA ILE A 17 24.40 4.12 0.41
C ILE A 17 25.09 2.92 -0.22
N ASN A 18 24.51 2.33 -1.26
CA ASN A 18 25.03 1.12 -1.90
C ASN A 18 26.32 1.39 -2.72
N SER A 19 26.52 2.63 -3.20
CA SER A 19 27.73 3.01 -3.95
C SER A 19 28.92 3.39 -3.08
N ASN A 20 28.83 3.28 -1.75
CA ASN A 20 29.84 3.73 -0.79
C ASN A 20 30.20 5.25 -0.87
N GLN A 21 29.40 6.04 -1.56
CA GLN A 21 29.53 7.50 -1.63
C GLN A 21 28.91 8.13 -0.36
N LYS A 22 29.54 7.87 0.78
CA LYS A 22 29.00 8.30 2.10
C LYS A 22 28.82 9.80 2.25
N ASP A 23 29.60 10.62 1.54
CA ASP A 23 29.54 12.08 1.66
C ASP A 23 28.28 12.66 0.98
N ASP A 24 27.73 12.00 -0.03
CA ASP A 24 26.57 12.50 -0.79
C ASP A 24 25.22 12.09 -0.17
N SER A 25 25.20 10.97 0.58
CA SER A 25 23.97 10.45 1.21
C SER A 25 23.45 11.33 2.36
N SER A 26 24.30 12.18 2.95
CA SER A 26 23.92 13.01 4.10
C SER A 26 22.86 14.06 3.76
N ASN A 27 22.83 14.55 2.51
CA ASN A 27 22.01 15.66 2.06
C ASN A 27 20.76 15.27 1.26
N ILE A 28 20.65 13.99 0.83
CA ILE A 28 19.51 13.53 0.01
C ILE A 28 18.22 13.48 0.84
N LEU A 29 18.29 12.98 2.06
CA LEU A 29 17.19 12.97 3.02
C LEU A 29 17.52 13.83 4.23
N THR A 30 16.56 14.60 4.70
CA THR A 30 16.65 15.37 5.94
C THR A 30 16.75 14.45 7.17
N ILE A 31 17.08 15.02 8.32
CA ILE A 31 17.13 14.27 9.59
C ILE A 31 15.74 13.70 9.91
N GLN A 32 14.68 14.48 9.71
CA GLN A 32 13.30 14.07 9.97
C GLN A 32 12.90 12.88 9.09
N GLU A 33 13.19 12.94 7.79
CA GLU A 33 12.91 11.85 6.83
C GLU A 33 13.69 10.57 7.17
N LYS A 34 14.93 10.69 7.62
CA LYS A 34 15.72 9.54 8.10
C LYS A 34 15.17 8.94 9.39
N GLN A 35 14.66 9.77 10.30
CA GLN A 35 13.97 9.28 11.50
C GLN A 35 12.66 8.58 11.12
N GLY A 36 11.88 9.13 10.18
CA GLY A 36 10.69 8.50 9.63
C GLY A 36 10.99 7.14 8.99
N LEU A 37 12.06 7.03 8.18
CA LEU A 37 12.52 5.76 7.64
C LEU A 37 12.85 4.75 8.75
N LYS A 38 13.52 5.20 9.81
CA LYS A 38 13.84 4.35 10.96
C LYS A 38 12.57 3.85 11.68
N LEU A 39 11.57 4.70 11.82
CA LEU A 39 10.26 4.32 12.37
C LEU A 39 9.56 3.31 11.44
N PHE A 40 9.55 3.57 10.14
CA PHE A 40 8.93 2.71 9.12
C PHE A 40 9.48 1.27 9.14
N ILE A 41 10.80 1.13 9.28
CA ILE A 41 11.46 -0.19 9.34
C ILE A 41 11.35 -0.79 10.75
N GLY A 42 11.41 0.04 11.78
CA GLY A 42 11.48 -0.37 13.19
C GLY A 42 10.15 -0.33 13.91
N LYS A 43 9.96 0.63 14.82
CA LYS A 43 8.83 0.70 15.77
C LYS A 43 7.45 0.59 15.09
N ALA A 44 7.25 1.25 13.95
CA ALA A 44 5.98 1.20 13.22
C ALA A 44 5.78 -0.07 12.39
N ASN A 45 6.86 -0.85 12.14
CA ASN A 45 6.83 -2.15 11.48
C ASN A 45 6.08 -2.20 10.13
N CYS A 46 6.07 -1.09 9.39
CA CYS A 46 5.33 -0.96 8.13
C CYS A 46 5.86 -1.90 7.04
N THR A 47 7.15 -2.31 7.15
CA THR A 47 7.80 -3.23 6.21
C THR A 47 7.22 -4.64 6.21
N ASN A 48 6.41 -5.03 7.18
CA ASN A 48 5.71 -6.32 7.16
C ASN A 48 4.79 -6.45 5.94
N CYS A 49 4.12 -5.37 5.56
CA CYS A 49 3.22 -5.33 4.41
C CYS A 49 3.81 -4.51 3.26
N HIS A 50 4.54 -3.43 3.57
CA HIS A 50 5.08 -2.48 2.61
C HIS A 50 6.58 -2.72 2.37
N ASN A 51 6.89 -3.76 1.60
CA ASN A 51 8.26 -4.16 1.25
C ASN A 51 8.47 -4.31 -0.26
N GLY A 52 9.71 -4.61 -0.66
CA GLY A 52 10.09 -4.74 -2.06
C GLY A 52 10.11 -3.39 -2.82
N PRO A 53 10.38 -3.41 -4.13
CA PRO A 53 10.57 -2.19 -4.94
C PRO A 53 9.34 -1.28 -5.01
N LEU A 54 8.14 -1.84 -4.91
CA LEU A 54 6.88 -1.10 -4.92
C LEU A 54 6.40 -0.75 -3.51
N LEU A 55 7.12 -1.15 -2.47
CA LEU A 55 6.67 -1.02 -1.08
C LEU A 55 5.26 -1.60 -0.89
N ALA A 56 5.06 -2.81 -1.41
CA ALA A 56 3.82 -3.58 -1.34
C ALA A 56 4.14 -5.06 -1.51
N ASN A 57 3.70 -5.89 -0.57
CA ASN A 57 3.85 -7.35 -0.65
C ASN A 57 2.77 -8.00 -1.54
N ASN A 58 1.79 -7.23 -2.02
CA ASN A 58 0.63 -7.68 -2.79
C ASN A 58 -0.27 -8.70 -2.07
N ALA A 59 -0.05 -8.95 -0.79
CA ALA A 59 -0.92 -9.77 0.03
C ALA A 59 -2.19 -8.99 0.43
N PHE A 60 -3.14 -9.70 1.03
CA PHE A 60 -4.41 -9.13 1.47
C PHE A 60 -4.44 -9.13 2.99
N HIS A 61 -4.74 -7.97 3.56
CA HIS A 61 -4.73 -7.73 5.00
C HIS A 61 -6.00 -7.00 5.43
N ASN A 62 -6.49 -7.34 6.61
CA ASN A 62 -7.54 -6.59 7.29
C ASN A 62 -6.89 -5.64 8.29
N THR A 63 -6.96 -4.35 8.00
CA THR A 63 -6.39 -3.28 8.84
C THR A 63 -7.46 -2.50 9.60
N GLY A 64 -8.66 -3.05 9.76
CA GLY A 64 -9.75 -2.42 10.48
C GLY A 64 -10.34 -1.18 9.80
N LEU A 65 -10.00 -0.91 8.52
CA LEU A 65 -10.54 0.24 7.81
C LEU A 65 -11.99 -0.01 7.42
N LEU A 66 -12.90 0.65 8.10
CA LEU A 66 -14.34 0.49 7.92
C LEU A 66 -14.82 1.20 6.65
N SER A 67 -15.96 0.73 6.13
CA SER A 67 -16.68 1.42 5.07
C SER A 67 -17.14 2.81 5.53
N SER A 68 -17.35 3.71 4.56
CA SER A 68 -17.89 5.04 4.85
C SER A 68 -19.23 4.95 5.59
N PRO A 69 -19.54 5.87 6.50
CA PRO A 69 -20.80 5.89 7.23
C PRO A 69 -22.02 5.79 6.28
N GLY A 70 -23.01 4.97 6.65
CA GLY A 70 -24.23 4.77 5.88
C GLY A 70 -24.11 3.81 4.69
N LYS A 71 -22.94 3.23 4.44
CA LYS A 71 -22.74 2.19 3.42
C LYS A 71 -22.66 0.80 4.07
N LEU A 72 -23.09 -0.21 3.31
CA LEU A 72 -22.89 -1.60 3.71
C LEU A 72 -21.39 -1.92 3.82
N PRO A 73 -21.00 -2.80 4.74
CA PRO A 73 -19.62 -3.24 4.85
C PRO A 73 -19.09 -3.82 3.54
N ASP A 74 -17.89 -3.39 3.14
CA ASP A 74 -17.19 -4.02 2.04
C ASP A 74 -16.52 -5.29 2.55
N LEU A 75 -16.89 -6.41 1.94
CA LEU A 75 -16.38 -7.72 2.32
C LEU A 75 -14.97 -8.00 1.77
N GLY A 76 -14.40 -7.07 1.01
CA GLY A 76 -13.03 -7.16 0.51
C GLY A 76 -12.77 -8.41 -0.32
N ARG A 77 -11.64 -9.08 -0.06
CA ARG A 77 -11.21 -10.27 -0.80
C ARG A 77 -12.25 -11.39 -0.80
N LYS A 78 -13.02 -11.57 0.28
CA LYS A 78 -14.08 -12.58 0.33
C LYS A 78 -15.06 -12.41 -0.83
N ARG A 79 -15.63 -11.21 -0.96
CA ARG A 79 -16.56 -10.90 -2.05
C ARG A 79 -15.88 -10.96 -3.41
N GLY A 80 -14.62 -10.50 -3.51
CA GLY A 80 -13.85 -10.55 -4.75
C GLY A 80 -13.72 -11.97 -5.29
N ILE A 81 -13.44 -12.96 -4.44
CA ILE A 81 -13.36 -14.36 -4.84
C ILE A 81 -14.72 -14.87 -5.32
N ASP A 82 -15.80 -14.56 -4.61
CA ASP A 82 -17.16 -14.98 -4.98
C ASP A 82 -17.57 -14.39 -6.34
N VAL A 83 -17.28 -13.13 -6.59
CA VAL A 83 -17.58 -12.44 -7.86
C VAL A 83 -16.77 -13.04 -9.01
N VAL A 84 -15.45 -13.21 -8.85
CA VAL A 84 -14.60 -13.76 -9.92
C VAL A 84 -14.98 -15.20 -10.24
N ARG A 85 -15.38 -16.00 -9.26
CA ARG A 85 -15.84 -17.39 -9.51
C ARG A 85 -17.13 -17.46 -10.30
N GLN A 86 -18.01 -16.47 -10.17
CA GLN A 86 -19.29 -16.39 -10.89
C GLN A 86 -19.13 -15.74 -12.26
N ASP A 87 -18.01 -15.07 -12.53
CA ASP A 87 -17.76 -14.39 -13.80
C ASP A 87 -17.60 -15.43 -14.92
N PRO A 88 -18.39 -15.36 -16.02
CA PRO A 88 -18.28 -16.29 -17.15
C PRO A 88 -16.92 -16.17 -17.88
N PHE A 89 -16.21 -15.07 -17.74
CA PHE A 89 -14.90 -14.84 -18.35
C PHE A 89 -13.71 -15.17 -17.45
N ASN A 90 -13.92 -15.79 -16.30
CA ASN A 90 -12.80 -16.20 -15.47
C ASN A 90 -12.01 -17.35 -16.11
N CYS A 91 -10.79 -17.58 -15.65
CA CYS A 91 -9.87 -18.56 -16.24
C CYS A 91 -10.27 -20.03 -16.09
N LEU A 92 -11.34 -20.37 -15.34
CA LEU A 92 -11.88 -21.73 -15.22
C LEU A 92 -13.02 -22.02 -16.22
N ASN A 93 -13.52 -21.00 -16.90
CA ASN A 93 -14.67 -21.08 -17.77
C ASN A 93 -14.31 -21.31 -19.26
N ALA A 94 -15.33 -21.51 -20.09
CA ALA A 94 -15.21 -21.89 -21.50
C ALA A 94 -14.44 -20.89 -22.38
N PHE A 95 -14.33 -19.63 -21.97
CA PHE A 95 -13.62 -18.58 -22.70
C PHE A 95 -12.12 -18.50 -22.36
N SER A 96 -11.63 -19.40 -21.50
CA SER A 96 -10.22 -19.42 -21.12
C SER A 96 -9.37 -20.15 -22.18
N ASP A 97 -8.31 -19.50 -22.66
CA ASP A 97 -7.34 -20.12 -23.56
C ASP A 97 -6.48 -21.19 -22.84
N ASN A 98 -6.38 -21.12 -21.52
CA ASN A 98 -5.59 -22.05 -20.71
C ASN A 98 -6.14 -22.20 -19.29
N ASN A 99 -7.11 -23.07 -19.11
CA ASN A 99 -7.69 -23.35 -17.79
C ASN A 99 -6.74 -24.10 -16.84
N LYS A 100 -5.67 -24.73 -17.33
CA LYS A 100 -4.65 -25.39 -16.50
C LYS A 100 -3.79 -24.40 -15.73
N ALA A 101 -3.67 -23.15 -16.19
CA ALA A 101 -2.95 -22.09 -15.50
C ALA A 101 -3.77 -21.38 -14.41
N CYS A 102 -4.99 -21.81 -14.15
CA CYS A 102 -5.92 -21.17 -13.23
C CYS A 102 -5.93 -21.79 -11.81
N MET A 103 -4.82 -22.32 -11.36
CA MET A 103 -4.71 -23.02 -10.09
C MET A 103 -5.06 -22.13 -8.89
N GLU A 104 -4.67 -20.84 -8.93
CA GLU A 104 -4.96 -19.90 -7.85
C GLU A 104 -6.46 -19.75 -7.62
N LEU A 105 -7.25 -19.58 -8.69
CA LEU A 105 -8.70 -19.44 -8.55
C LEU A 105 -9.37 -20.77 -8.18
N LEU A 106 -8.85 -21.90 -8.68
CA LEU A 106 -9.36 -23.24 -8.37
C LEU A 106 -9.32 -23.52 -6.87
N TYR A 107 -8.20 -23.16 -6.21
CA TYR A 107 -7.98 -23.37 -4.78
C TYR A 107 -8.32 -22.16 -3.89
N ALA A 108 -8.66 -21.01 -4.47
CA ALA A 108 -9.09 -19.88 -3.67
C ALA A 108 -10.35 -20.24 -2.88
N SER A 109 -10.32 -20.07 -1.58
CA SER A 109 -11.49 -20.27 -0.72
C SER A 109 -12.04 -18.93 -0.24
N SER A 110 -13.37 -18.77 -0.35
CA SER A 110 -14.07 -17.58 0.15
C SER A 110 -14.46 -17.80 1.62
N THR A 111 -13.48 -17.68 2.51
CA THR A 111 -13.69 -17.90 3.94
C THR A 111 -14.01 -16.59 4.69
N LYS A 112 -14.55 -16.70 5.92
CA LYS A 112 -14.88 -15.53 6.75
C LYS A 112 -13.65 -14.74 7.18
N GLU A 113 -12.49 -15.35 7.24
CA GLU A 113 -11.21 -14.74 7.59
C GLU A 113 -10.76 -13.70 6.55
N LEU A 114 -11.29 -13.77 5.32
CA LEU A 114 -10.99 -12.83 4.24
C LEU A 114 -11.94 -11.62 4.20
N VAL A 115 -12.89 -11.55 5.13
CA VAL A 115 -13.79 -10.40 5.23
C VAL A 115 -13.01 -9.17 5.66
N GLY A 116 -13.18 -8.07 4.91
CA GLY A 116 -12.48 -6.82 5.20
C GLY A 116 -10.99 -6.81 4.85
N SER A 117 -10.49 -7.90 4.21
CA SER A 117 -9.11 -7.94 3.74
C SER A 117 -9.00 -7.28 2.36
N PHE A 118 -8.08 -6.31 2.24
CA PHE A 118 -7.78 -5.59 1.01
C PHE A 118 -6.31 -5.77 0.64
N ARG A 119 -6.02 -5.68 -0.65
CA ARG A 119 -4.65 -5.81 -1.15
C ARG A 119 -3.80 -4.64 -0.69
N THR A 120 -2.58 -4.93 -0.21
CA THR A 120 -1.60 -3.92 0.13
C THR A 120 -1.30 -3.04 -1.09
N PRO A 121 -1.58 -1.73 -1.03
CA PRO A 121 -1.25 -0.82 -2.13
C PRO A 121 0.24 -0.47 -2.13
N SER A 122 0.74 -0.03 -3.28
CA SER A 122 2.05 0.59 -3.36
C SER A 122 2.07 1.91 -2.59
N LEU A 123 3.19 2.20 -1.92
CA LEU A 123 3.42 3.51 -1.30
C LEU A 123 4.14 4.51 -2.24
N ARG A 124 4.27 4.18 -3.51
CA ARG A 124 4.86 5.09 -4.51
C ARG A 124 3.84 6.15 -4.94
N ASN A 125 4.30 7.40 -5.05
CA ASN A 125 3.50 8.53 -5.56
C ASN A 125 2.21 8.81 -4.75
N LEU A 126 2.29 8.75 -3.43
CA LEU A 126 1.13 8.94 -2.55
C LEU A 126 0.45 10.29 -2.73
N LYS A 127 1.19 11.38 -3.01
CA LYS A 127 0.61 12.71 -3.23
C LYS A 127 -0.40 12.77 -4.38
N LEU A 128 -0.27 11.86 -5.36
CA LEU A 128 -1.13 11.81 -6.55
C LEU A 128 -2.34 10.90 -6.38
N THR A 129 -2.46 10.18 -5.26
CA THR A 129 -3.44 9.10 -5.08
C THR A 129 -4.46 9.34 -3.97
N ALA A 130 -4.47 10.53 -3.38
CA ALA A 130 -5.55 10.90 -2.45
C ALA A 130 -6.91 10.95 -3.18
N PRO A 131 -8.02 10.59 -2.52
CA PRO A 131 -8.13 10.11 -1.14
C PRO A 131 -7.70 8.65 -0.96
N TYR A 132 -7.30 8.30 0.28
CA TYR A 132 -6.74 6.99 0.62
C TYR A 132 -7.79 6.02 1.19
N GLY A 133 -7.38 4.75 1.29
CA GLY A 133 -8.25 3.65 1.66
C GLY A 133 -8.97 3.06 0.45
N HIS A 134 -9.53 1.86 0.60
CA HIS A 134 -10.18 1.12 -0.50
C HIS A 134 -11.44 1.81 -1.07
N ALA A 135 -12.02 2.75 -0.35
CA ALA A 135 -13.19 3.53 -0.77
C ALA A 135 -13.00 5.05 -0.57
N GLY A 136 -11.74 5.52 -0.45
CA GLY A 136 -11.43 6.93 -0.29
C GLY A 136 -11.86 7.53 1.06
N GLN A 137 -11.81 6.74 2.13
CA GLN A 137 -12.30 7.16 3.45
C GLN A 137 -11.42 8.22 4.12
N GLN A 138 -10.13 8.24 3.78
CA GLN A 138 -9.12 9.08 4.40
C GLN A 138 -8.62 10.13 3.40
N GLN A 139 -8.69 11.39 3.78
CA GLN A 139 -8.39 12.51 2.88
C GLN A 139 -6.91 12.89 2.88
N SER A 140 -6.16 12.50 3.91
CA SER A 140 -4.74 12.84 4.09
C SER A 140 -3.90 11.67 4.57
N LEU A 141 -2.58 11.75 4.37
CA LEU A 141 -1.64 10.78 4.96
C LEU A 141 -1.66 10.82 6.48
N THR A 142 -1.87 11.98 7.06
CA THR A 142 -2.04 12.15 8.51
C THR A 142 -3.20 11.30 9.02
N GLU A 143 -4.36 11.28 8.33
CA GLU A 143 -5.50 10.44 8.70
C GLU A 143 -5.16 8.94 8.58
N VAL A 144 -4.44 8.54 7.53
CA VAL A 144 -3.95 7.17 7.37
C VAL A 144 -3.04 6.76 8.54
N LEU A 145 -2.09 7.61 8.89
CA LEU A 145 -1.14 7.33 9.98
C LEU A 145 -1.82 7.29 11.35
N ASN A 146 -2.79 8.16 11.60
CA ASN A 146 -3.61 8.13 12.81
C ASN A 146 -4.42 6.84 12.90
N HIS A 147 -5.02 6.37 11.79
CA HIS A 147 -5.71 5.10 11.75
C HIS A 147 -4.80 3.92 12.18
N TYR A 148 -3.57 3.87 11.67
CA TYR A 148 -2.62 2.83 12.09
C TYR A 148 -2.12 3.04 13.52
N ASN A 149 -2.02 4.28 13.98
CA ASN A 149 -1.61 4.57 15.36
C ASN A 149 -2.65 4.11 16.38
N GLU A 150 -3.93 4.22 16.04
CA GLU A 150 -5.07 3.79 16.85
C GLU A 150 -5.39 2.30 16.66
N ALA A 151 -5.21 1.78 15.45
CA ALA A 151 -5.54 0.42 15.01
C ALA A 151 -6.92 -0.04 15.54
N PRO A 152 -8.02 0.62 15.11
CA PRO A 152 -9.36 0.31 15.62
C PRO A 152 -9.76 -1.13 15.28
N ASP A 153 -10.68 -1.67 16.07
CA ASP A 153 -11.19 -3.02 15.85
C ASP A 153 -11.79 -3.18 14.45
N ALA A 154 -11.54 -4.33 13.84
CA ALA A 154 -12.18 -4.70 12.60
C ALA A 154 -13.67 -5.01 12.83
N MET A 155 -14.52 -4.67 11.86
CA MET A 155 -15.96 -4.94 11.97
C MET A 155 -16.26 -6.44 12.05
N ILE A 156 -15.49 -7.25 11.32
CA ILE A 156 -15.61 -8.71 11.30
C ILE A 156 -14.17 -9.28 11.27
N GLY A 157 -13.95 -10.32 12.04
CA GLY A 157 -12.62 -10.92 12.19
C GLY A 157 -11.75 -10.16 13.19
N HIS A 158 -10.51 -9.93 12.83
CA HIS A 158 -9.54 -9.19 13.66
C HIS A 158 -8.78 -8.19 12.79
N ASN A 159 -8.35 -7.10 13.41
CA ASN A 159 -7.41 -6.17 12.80
C ASN A 159 -5.99 -6.76 12.90
N GLU A 160 -5.31 -6.89 11.76
CA GLU A 160 -3.91 -7.36 11.71
C GLU A 160 -2.93 -6.25 12.12
N ALA A 161 -3.33 -4.98 12.01
CA ALA A 161 -2.57 -3.87 12.55
C ALA A 161 -2.69 -3.81 14.07
N LYS A 162 -1.62 -3.38 14.72
CA LYS A 162 -1.58 -3.12 16.17
C LYS A 162 -1.33 -1.64 16.39
N PRO A 163 -1.86 -1.05 17.48
CA PRO A 163 -1.56 0.34 17.82
C PRO A 163 -0.05 0.60 17.80
N LEU A 164 0.38 1.63 17.09
CA LEU A 164 1.80 1.93 16.92
C LEU A 164 2.39 2.64 18.15
N GLU A 165 1.53 3.27 18.96
CA GLU A 165 1.93 4.05 20.14
C GLU A 165 2.99 5.11 19.80
N LEU A 166 2.81 5.77 18.66
CA LEU A 166 3.67 6.85 18.20
C LEU A 166 3.17 8.19 18.73
N TRP A 167 4.11 9.02 19.12
CA TRP A 167 3.84 10.42 19.45
C TRP A 167 3.56 11.24 18.18
N SER A 168 2.88 12.36 18.30
CA SER A 168 2.54 13.22 17.16
C SER A 168 3.75 13.64 16.31
N TRP A 169 4.90 13.91 16.95
CA TRP A 169 6.14 14.23 16.25
C TRP A 169 6.74 13.01 15.51
N GLU A 170 6.55 11.78 16.01
CA GLU A 170 6.97 10.56 15.30
C GLU A 170 6.08 10.31 14.08
N LEU A 171 4.77 10.53 14.19
CA LEU A 171 3.84 10.48 13.05
C LEU A 171 4.24 11.47 11.96
N TRP A 172 4.57 12.71 12.34
CA TRP A 172 5.07 13.71 11.40
C TRP A 172 6.38 13.27 10.70
N GLN A 173 7.32 12.67 11.43
CA GLN A 173 8.54 12.13 10.84
C GLN A 173 8.24 10.99 9.86
N LEU A 174 7.30 10.12 10.20
CA LEU A 174 6.88 9.01 9.33
C LEU A 174 6.22 9.54 8.05
N GLU A 175 5.35 10.55 8.15
CA GLU A 175 4.75 11.23 7.00
C GLU A 175 5.82 11.89 6.12
N ALA A 176 6.78 12.60 6.70
CA ALA A 176 7.90 13.19 5.98
C ALA A 176 8.70 12.12 5.19
N PHE A 177 8.92 10.95 5.76
CA PHE A 177 9.54 9.85 5.02
C PHE A 177 8.67 9.37 3.86
N LEU A 178 7.37 9.16 4.06
CA LEU A 178 6.45 8.70 3.01
C LEU A 178 6.44 9.66 1.81
N GLU A 179 6.55 10.95 2.04
CA GLU A 179 6.65 11.96 0.97
C GLU A 179 7.93 11.83 0.12
N THR A 180 8.99 11.20 0.63
CA THR A 180 10.21 10.95 -0.15
C THR A 180 10.04 9.86 -1.22
N LEU A 181 8.95 9.10 -1.17
CA LEU A 181 8.62 8.01 -2.10
C LEU A 181 7.96 8.50 -3.39
N ASP A 182 7.68 9.79 -3.47
CA ASP A 182 7.11 10.40 -4.66
C ASP A 182 8.19 10.62 -5.73
N ALA A 183 7.82 10.30 -6.97
CA ALA A 183 8.62 10.55 -8.15
C ALA A 183 7.74 11.17 -9.25
N PRO A 184 8.18 12.23 -9.92
CA PRO A 184 7.41 12.77 -11.04
C PRO A 184 7.28 11.70 -12.12
N PRO A 185 6.07 11.52 -12.69
CA PRO A 185 5.90 10.58 -13.79
C PRO A 185 6.74 11.05 -15.00
N LYS A 186 7.62 10.18 -15.52
CA LYS A 186 8.39 10.42 -16.74
C LYS A 186 7.52 10.14 -17.97
N ILE A 187 6.42 10.86 -18.10
CA ILE A 187 5.48 10.73 -19.21
C ILE A 187 5.58 12.00 -20.05
N GLU A 188 5.76 11.85 -21.36
CA GLU A 188 5.71 13.00 -22.28
C GLU A 188 4.34 13.69 -22.18
N GLY A 189 4.34 15.02 -22.08
CA GLY A 189 3.11 15.81 -21.85
C GLY A 189 1.98 15.54 -22.84
N LYS A 190 2.30 15.11 -24.06
CA LYS A 190 1.30 14.71 -25.08
C LYS A 190 0.38 13.55 -24.66
N TRP A 191 0.83 12.70 -23.72
CA TRP A 191 0.04 11.57 -23.21
C TRP A 191 -0.79 11.92 -21.97
N LEU A 192 -0.62 13.14 -21.43
CA LEU A 192 -1.36 13.65 -20.28
C LEU A 192 -2.52 14.56 -20.68
N SER A 193 -2.63 14.92 -21.95
CA SER A 193 -3.76 15.69 -22.50
C SER A 193 -4.83 14.74 -23.04
N ALA A 194 -6.09 15.08 -22.79
CA ALA A 194 -7.20 14.39 -23.43
C ALA A 194 -7.08 14.52 -24.96
N PRO A 195 -7.49 13.49 -25.72
CA PRO A 195 -7.50 13.52 -27.18
C PRO A 195 -8.45 14.59 -27.71
#